data_569911cca89ece809a78b757f2e77fcd
#
_entry.id   569911cca89ece809a78b757f2e77fcd
#
_cell.length_a   1.000
_cell.length_b   1.000
_cell.length_c   1.000
_cell.angle_alpha   90.00
_cell.angle_beta   90.00
_cell.angle_gamma   90.00
#
_symmetry.space_group_name_H-M   'P 1'
#
loop_
_entity.id
_entity.type
_entity.pdbx_description
1 polymer ?
#
loop_
_entity_poly.entity_id
_entity_poly.type
_entity_poly.pdbx_seq_one_letter_code
_entity_poly.pdbx_strand_id
1 'polypeptide(L)'
;MGISERMGDVLGQAVEAKLLREVVEHPLQVNHLAIIMDGNRRFAWRSNLATGLGHRIGKEKLERVLDWVLELKIPWFTVYALSTENLNRPQGELDVLFDLYVEGLKDIAEDERIHENNVRVNIIGRRELLPKRVNDAIDYAESKTADYDDFVFTVCLAYGSREEMITAIQTIAKDYAAGDISLDDIDQEAVSKRLYTADMPDPDLVIRTSGEERISNFLLWQMAYSELYFTDVFWPSFAKKDLLKAIRTYQERGRRYGE
;
A
#
# COMPACT_ATOMS: atom_id res chain seq x y z
N MET A 1 -5.84 -21.33 29.44
CA MET A 1 -6.78 -21.12 28.31
C MET A 1 -8.09 -21.81 28.64
N GLY A 2 -9.16 -21.02 28.88
CA GLY A 2 -10.46 -21.53 29.26
C GLY A 2 -11.24 -22.07 28.06
N ILE A 3 -12.26 -22.93 28.33
CA ILE A 3 -13.15 -23.51 27.29
C ILE A 3 -13.82 -22.38 26.46
N SER A 4 -14.15 -21.26 27.10
CA SER A 4 -14.73 -20.06 26.46
C SER A 4 -13.79 -19.39 25.44
N GLU A 5 -12.47 -19.31 25.71
CA GLU A 5 -11.48 -18.76 24.78
C GLU A 5 -11.33 -19.65 23.56
N ARG A 6 -11.23 -20.98 23.77
CA ARG A 6 -11.15 -21.96 22.67
C ARG A 6 -12.39 -21.94 21.76
N MET A 7 -13.57 -21.77 22.34
CA MET A 7 -14.81 -21.66 21.56
C MET A 7 -14.87 -20.35 20.76
N GLY A 8 -14.37 -19.24 21.31
CA GLY A 8 -14.25 -17.96 20.60
C GLY A 8 -13.29 -18.04 19.41
N ASP A 9 -12.14 -18.70 19.59
CA ASP A 9 -11.15 -18.92 18.53
C ASP A 9 -11.68 -19.80 17.39
N VAL A 10 -12.37 -20.89 17.71
CA VAL A 10 -12.98 -21.80 16.72
C VAL A 10 -14.08 -21.08 15.91
N LEU A 11 -14.93 -20.31 16.57
CA LEU A 11 -15.95 -19.51 15.89
C LEU A 11 -15.31 -18.43 15.01
N GLY A 12 -14.25 -17.78 15.47
CA GLY A 12 -13.50 -16.79 14.71
C GLY A 12 -12.89 -17.37 13.42
N GLN A 13 -12.28 -18.54 13.52
CA GLN A 13 -11.70 -19.26 12.37
C GLN A 13 -12.78 -19.71 11.37
N ALA A 14 -13.93 -20.20 11.85
CA ALA A 14 -15.03 -20.58 10.98
C ALA A 14 -15.62 -19.39 10.22
N VAL A 15 -15.74 -18.22 10.84
CA VAL A 15 -16.20 -16.98 10.22
C VAL A 15 -15.18 -16.50 9.17
N GLU A 16 -13.89 -16.55 9.48
CA GLU A 16 -12.84 -16.16 8.52
C GLU A 16 -12.81 -17.09 7.32
N ALA A 17 -12.88 -18.40 7.52
CA ALA A 17 -12.95 -19.39 6.45
C ALA A 17 -14.18 -19.21 5.55
N LYS A 18 -15.32 -18.85 6.13
CA LYS A 18 -16.53 -18.53 5.35
C LYS A 18 -16.34 -17.27 4.50
N LEU A 19 -15.84 -16.18 5.12
CA LEU A 19 -15.55 -14.93 4.42
C LEU A 19 -14.54 -15.13 3.28
N LEU A 20 -13.47 -15.90 3.52
CA LEU A 20 -12.47 -16.21 2.52
C LEU A 20 -13.11 -16.89 1.30
N ARG A 21 -13.95 -17.89 1.53
CA ARG A 21 -14.67 -18.59 0.44
C ARG A 21 -15.57 -17.63 -0.34
N GLU A 22 -16.38 -16.82 0.37
CA GLU A 22 -17.27 -15.85 -0.26
C GLU A 22 -16.51 -14.85 -1.14
N VAL A 23 -15.36 -14.37 -0.67
CA VAL A 23 -14.50 -13.43 -1.40
C VAL A 23 -13.86 -14.08 -2.62
N VAL A 24 -13.29 -15.26 -2.47
CA VAL A 24 -12.58 -15.97 -3.57
C VAL A 24 -13.53 -16.44 -4.66
N GLU A 25 -14.73 -16.92 -4.31
CA GLU A 25 -15.73 -17.41 -5.27
C GLU A 25 -16.53 -16.29 -5.94
N HIS A 26 -16.39 -15.04 -5.49
CA HIS A 26 -17.11 -13.91 -6.06
C HIS A 26 -16.58 -13.57 -7.47
N PRO A 27 -17.46 -13.29 -8.47
CA PRO A 27 -17.03 -13.01 -9.84
C PRO A 27 -16.24 -11.70 -10.00
N LEU A 28 -16.54 -10.69 -9.16
CA LEU A 28 -15.78 -9.44 -9.12
C LEU A 28 -14.59 -9.62 -8.16
N GLN A 29 -13.37 -9.54 -8.69
CA GLN A 29 -12.14 -9.60 -7.92
C GLN A 29 -11.49 -8.23 -7.82
N VAL A 30 -10.72 -8.01 -6.75
CA VAL A 30 -9.85 -6.83 -6.63
C VAL A 30 -8.59 -7.11 -7.44
N ASN A 31 -8.30 -6.26 -8.41
CA ASN A 31 -7.07 -6.33 -9.21
C ASN A 31 -5.95 -5.48 -8.58
N HIS A 32 -6.27 -4.31 -8.04
CA HIS A 32 -5.31 -3.46 -7.36
C HIS A 32 -5.87 -3.01 -6.00
N LEU A 33 -5.19 -3.46 -4.94
CA LEU A 33 -5.45 -3.06 -3.56
C LEU A 33 -4.44 -2.00 -3.12
N ALA A 34 -4.92 -0.88 -2.57
CA ALA A 34 -4.06 0.11 -1.92
C ALA A 34 -4.40 0.27 -0.44
N ILE A 35 -3.40 0.42 0.43
CA ILE A 35 -3.61 0.56 1.89
C ILE A 35 -2.85 1.76 2.46
N ILE A 36 -3.59 2.63 3.16
CA ILE A 36 -3.02 3.66 4.03
C ILE A 36 -2.87 3.08 5.43
N MET A 37 -1.63 2.73 5.80
CA MET A 37 -1.26 2.03 7.04
C MET A 37 -1.22 2.98 8.24
N ASP A 38 -2.37 3.51 8.65
CA ASP A 38 -2.46 4.49 9.74
C ASP A 38 -2.70 3.83 11.10
N GLY A 39 -2.21 4.48 12.16
CA GLY A 39 -2.48 4.11 13.55
C GLY A 39 -1.31 3.54 14.34
N ASN A 40 -0.09 3.39 13.78
CA ASN A 40 1.08 2.84 14.47
C ASN A 40 1.40 3.61 15.78
N ARG A 41 1.42 4.94 15.74
CA ARG A 41 1.69 5.80 16.91
C ARG A 41 0.58 5.70 17.96
N ARG A 42 -0.67 5.76 17.53
CA ARG A 42 -1.85 5.65 18.42
C ARG A 42 -1.94 4.29 19.08
N PHE A 43 -1.63 3.23 18.35
CA PHE A 43 -1.50 1.87 18.89
C PHE A 43 -0.43 1.80 19.99
N ALA A 44 0.79 2.30 19.72
CA ALA A 44 1.86 2.32 20.69
C ALA A 44 1.45 3.08 21.96
N TRP A 45 0.89 4.27 21.81
CA TRP A 45 0.42 5.08 22.95
C TRP A 45 -0.64 4.36 23.78
N ARG A 46 -1.68 3.76 23.14
CA ARG A 46 -2.72 3.01 23.85
C ARG A 46 -2.21 1.76 24.55
N SER A 47 -1.15 1.17 24.02
CA SER A 47 -0.51 -0.04 24.57
C SER A 47 0.63 0.25 25.55
N ASN A 48 0.86 1.52 25.93
CA ASN A 48 2.01 1.97 26.74
C ASN A 48 3.36 1.53 26.17
N LEU A 49 3.51 1.55 24.84
CA LEU A 49 4.73 1.19 24.13
C LEU A 49 5.42 2.44 23.58
N ALA A 50 6.74 2.38 23.38
CA ALA A 50 7.47 3.40 22.64
C ALA A 50 6.97 3.46 21.18
N THR A 51 6.95 4.67 20.60
CA THR A 51 6.48 4.90 19.21
C THR A 51 7.21 4.01 18.19
N GLY A 52 8.53 3.84 18.33
CA GLY A 52 9.33 3.01 17.45
C GLY A 52 8.90 1.52 17.47
N LEU A 53 8.44 1.01 18.62
CA LEU A 53 7.92 -0.36 18.71
C LEU A 53 6.57 -0.49 17.96
N GLY A 54 5.72 0.56 17.99
CA GLY A 54 4.50 0.58 17.19
C GLY A 54 4.79 0.52 15.68
N HIS A 55 5.84 1.19 15.22
CA HIS A 55 6.28 1.13 13.82
C HIS A 55 6.83 -0.27 13.46
N ARG A 56 7.62 -0.90 14.34
CA ARG A 56 8.13 -2.26 14.14
C ARG A 56 7.01 -3.29 14.03
N ILE A 57 6.03 -3.25 14.94
CA ILE A 57 4.84 -4.12 14.87
C ILE A 57 4.06 -3.87 13.58
N GLY A 58 4.02 -2.61 13.11
CA GLY A 58 3.42 -2.24 11.83
C GLY A 58 4.16 -2.83 10.62
N LYS A 59 5.51 -2.92 10.66
CA LYS A 59 6.31 -3.63 9.64
C LYS A 59 5.98 -5.12 9.61
N GLU A 60 6.00 -5.80 10.76
CA GLU A 60 5.63 -7.22 10.88
C GLU A 60 4.18 -7.48 10.41
N LYS A 61 3.28 -6.50 10.60
CA LYS A 61 1.92 -6.58 10.09
C LYS A 61 1.89 -6.53 8.56
N LEU A 62 2.70 -5.67 7.94
CA LEU A 62 2.79 -5.57 6.48
C LEU A 62 3.22 -6.90 5.86
N GLU A 63 4.19 -7.58 6.43
CA GLU A 63 4.64 -8.91 5.97
C GLU A 63 3.49 -9.92 5.95
N ARG A 64 2.68 -9.95 7.02
CA ARG A 64 1.49 -10.82 7.09
C ARG A 64 0.40 -10.42 6.08
N VAL A 65 0.20 -9.13 5.85
CA VAL A 65 -0.79 -8.66 4.88
C VAL A 65 -0.35 -9.01 3.47
N LEU A 66 0.93 -8.95 3.17
CA LEU A 66 1.48 -9.41 1.89
C LEU A 66 1.17 -10.89 1.65
N ASP A 67 1.32 -11.77 2.67
CA ASP A 67 0.92 -13.17 2.56
C ASP A 67 -0.56 -13.33 2.21
N TRP A 68 -1.44 -12.52 2.84
CA TRP A 68 -2.88 -12.59 2.53
C TRP A 68 -3.20 -12.09 1.14
N VAL A 69 -2.50 -11.07 0.66
CA VAL A 69 -2.65 -10.52 -0.70
C VAL A 69 -2.24 -11.55 -1.74
N LEU A 70 -1.10 -12.24 -1.53
CA LEU A 70 -0.64 -13.33 -2.38
C LEU A 70 -1.61 -14.52 -2.38
N GLU A 71 -2.11 -14.93 -1.21
CA GLU A 71 -3.14 -15.99 -1.09
C GLU A 71 -4.43 -15.64 -1.84
N LEU A 72 -4.85 -14.36 -1.80
CA LEU A 72 -6.02 -13.86 -2.51
C LEU A 72 -5.76 -13.61 -3.99
N LYS A 73 -4.50 -13.78 -4.44
CA LYS A 73 -4.07 -13.57 -5.83
C LYS A 73 -4.40 -12.16 -6.36
N ILE A 74 -4.22 -11.14 -5.50
CA ILE A 74 -4.37 -9.74 -5.89
C ILE A 74 -3.06 -9.29 -6.54
N PRO A 75 -3.00 -9.05 -7.86
CA PRO A 75 -1.72 -8.89 -8.58
C PRO A 75 -1.03 -7.56 -8.29
N TRP A 76 -1.77 -6.52 -7.87
CA TRP A 76 -1.21 -5.21 -7.56
C TRP A 76 -1.53 -4.83 -6.12
N PHE A 77 -0.47 -4.55 -5.35
CA PHE A 77 -0.59 -4.14 -3.95
C PHE A 77 0.24 -2.90 -3.68
N THR A 78 -0.41 -1.80 -3.30
CA THR A 78 0.27 -0.53 -2.98
C THR A 78 0.06 -0.14 -1.52
N VAL A 79 1.12 0.28 -0.84
CA VAL A 79 1.05 0.73 0.55
C VAL A 79 1.63 2.13 0.73
N TYR A 80 0.98 2.94 1.57
CA TYR A 80 1.46 4.26 1.96
C TYR A 80 2.29 4.16 3.24
N ALA A 81 3.61 4.15 3.09
CA ALA A 81 4.53 3.96 4.22
C ALA A 81 5.04 5.28 4.80
N LEU A 82 5.36 6.28 3.95
CA LEU A 82 5.85 7.59 4.40
C LEU A 82 5.36 8.69 3.45
N SER A 83 4.58 9.65 3.96
CA SER A 83 4.22 10.84 3.19
C SER A 83 5.33 11.90 3.24
N THR A 84 5.31 12.84 2.26
CA THR A 84 6.21 14.01 2.29
C THR A 84 6.03 14.83 3.55
N GLU A 85 4.80 14.98 4.05
CA GLU A 85 4.51 15.70 5.29
C GLU A 85 5.08 14.99 6.54
N ASN A 86 5.22 13.66 6.50
CA ASN A 86 5.80 12.89 7.60
C ASN A 86 7.30 13.13 7.77
N LEU A 87 8.00 13.67 6.78
CA LEU A 87 9.40 14.08 6.90
C LEU A 87 9.61 15.24 7.91
N ASN A 88 8.53 15.92 8.31
CA ASN A 88 8.56 16.93 9.37
C ASN A 88 8.48 16.34 10.79
N ARG A 89 8.49 15.02 10.95
CA ARG A 89 8.50 14.35 12.25
C ARG A 89 9.83 14.59 12.98
N PRO A 90 9.86 14.44 14.33
CA PRO A 90 11.11 14.54 15.09
C PRO A 90 12.18 13.59 14.51
N GLN A 91 13.43 14.06 14.45
CA GLN A 91 14.54 13.32 13.81
C GLN A 91 14.70 11.90 14.38
N GLY A 92 14.59 11.74 15.71
CA GLY A 92 14.71 10.40 16.32
C GLY A 92 13.60 9.42 15.90
N GLU A 93 12.39 9.90 15.53
CA GLU A 93 11.35 9.05 14.97
C GLU A 93 11.68 8.70 13.50
N LEU A 94 12.19 9.67 12.72
CA LEU A 94 12.60 9.45 11.34
C LEU A 94 13.75 8.44 11.24
N ASP A 95 14.74 8.55 12.13
CA ASP A 95 15.87 7.61 12.14
C ASP A 95 15.40 6.17 12.35
N VAL A 96 14.48 5.94 13.29
CA VAL A 96 13.86 4.63 13.51
C VAL A 96 13.10 4.15 12.28
N LEU A 97 12.33 5.03 11.63
CA LEU A 97 11.59 4.68 10.40
C LEU A 97 12.54 4.33 9.25
N PHE A 98 13.59 5.12 9.05
CA PHE A 98 14.57 4.85 8.00
C PHE A 98 15.31 3.53 8.23
N ASP A 99 15.65 3.20 9.49
CA ASP A 99 16.26 1.92 9.83
C ASP A 99 15.29 0.75 9.55
N LEU A 100 14.00 0.91 9.86
CA LEU A 100 12.97 -0.09 9.56
C LEU A 100 12.75 -0.26 8.04
N TYR A 101 12.85 0.82 7.25
CA TYR A 101 12.76 0.72 5.79
C TYR A 101 13.97 0.00 5.20
N VAL A 102 15.19 0.30 5.67
CA VAL A 102 16.42 -0.41 5.25
C VAL A 102 16.32 -1.90 5.59
N GLU A 103 15.90 -2.23 6.83
CA GLU A 103 15.69 -3.60 7.27
C GLU A 103 14.63 -4.29 6.39
N GLY A 104 13.43 -3.70 6.27
CA GLY A 104 12.32 -4.30 5.53
C GLY A 104 12.58 -4.48 4.03
N LEU A 105 13.29 -3.54 3.39
CA LEU A 105 13.65 -3.68 1.97
C LEU A 105 14.68 -4.79 1.74
N LYS A 106 15.62 -4.97 2.67
CA LYS A 106 16.58 -6.08 2.62
C LYS A 106 15.90 -7.42 2.88
N ASP A 107 15.01 -7.48 3.89
CA ASP A 107 14.25 -8.69 4.21
C ASP A 107 13.42 -9.13 3.00
N ILE A 108 12.69 -8.21 2.36
CA ILE A 108 11.90 -8.48 1.16
C ILE A 108 12.77 -8.96 -0.01
N ALA A 109 13.95 -8.35 -0.21
CA ALA A 109 14.85 -8.73 -1.30
C ALA A 109 15.41 -10.16 -1.19
N GLU A 110 15.42 -10.73 0.02
CA GLU A 110 15.93 -12.08 0.31
C GLU A 110 14.82 -13.07 0.69
N ASP A 111 13.56 -12.64 0.73
CA ASP A 111 12.42 -13.47 1.15
C ASP A 111 12.06 -14.48 0.05
N GLU A 112 12.13 -15.78 0.36
CA GLU A 112 11.81 -16.87 -0.57
C GLU A 112 10.39 -16.71 -1.17
N ARG A 113 9.42 -16.21 -0.40
CA ARG A 113 8.04 -16.00 -0.86
C ARG A 113 7.94 -14.97 -2.00
N ILE A 114 8.80 -13.94 -1.96
CA ILE A 114 8.90 -12.92 -3.01
C ILE A 114 9.37 -13.55 -4.31
N HIS A 115 10.41 -14.40 -4.23
CA HIS A 115 11.00 -15.07 -5.38
C HIS A 115 10.08 -16.18 -5.94
N GLU A 116 9.49 -17.00 -5.07
CA GLU A 116 8.58 -18.09 -5.46
C GLU A 116 7.29 -17.58 -6.13
N ASN A 117 6.82 -16.40 -5.75
CA ASN A 117 5.61 -15.78 -6.31
C ASN A 117 5.92 -14.73 -7.40
N ASN A 118 7.17 -14.58 -7.85
CA ASN A 118 7.60 -13.58 -8.84
C ASN A 118 7.06 -12.17 -8.50
N VAL A 119 7.27 -11.71 -7.25
CA VAL A 119 6.81 -10.41 -6.78
C VAL A 119 7.83 -9.34 -7.15
N ARG A 120 7.51 -8.44 -8.06
CA ARG A 120 8.29 -7.24 -8.33
C ARG A 120 8.06 -6.21 -7.22
N VAL A 121 9.14 -5.77 -6.59
CA VAL A 121 9.14 -4.69 -5.61
C VAL A 121 9.38 -3.37 -6.34
N ASN A 122 8.51 -2.40 -6.10
CA ASN A 122 8.54 -1.08 -6.71
C ASN A 122 8.43 0.01 -5.64
N ILE A 123 9.32 1.00 -5.67
CA ILE A 123 9.30 2.09 -4.67
C ILE A 123 9.07 3.42 -5.39
N ILE A 124 7.96 4.06 -5.07
CA ILE A 124 7.61 5.36 -5.65
C ILE A 124 7.64 6.48 -4.62
N GLY A 125 8.00 7.68 -5.07
CA GLY A 125 8.07 8.90 -4.27
C GLY A 125 9.36 9.68 -4.53
N ARG A 126 9.62 10.65 -3.67
CA ARG A 126 10.73 11.59 -3.81
C ARG A 126 12.01 11.05 -3.17
N ARG A 127 12.72 10.20 -3.92
CA ARG A 127 13.94 9.50 -3.47
C ARG A 127 15.04 10.48 -3.02
N GLU A 128 15.10 11.68 -3.59
CA GLU A 128 16.05 12.72 -3.23
C GLU A 128 15.85 13.28 -1.79
N LEU A 129 14.69 13.04 -1.18
CA LEU A 129 14.40 13.40 0.21
C LEU A 129 14.80 12.30 1.21
N LEU A 130 15.19 11.13 0.73
CA LEU A 130 15.54 9.98 1.55
C LEU A 130 17.06 9.91 1.79
N PRO A 131 17.52 9.46 2.98
CA PRO A 131 18.94 9.22 3.22
C PRO A 131 19.53 8.20 2.23
N LYS A 132 20.84 8.35 1.91
CA LYS A 132 21.54 7.45 1.00
C LYS A 132 21.34 5.97 1.37
N ARG A 133 21.43 5.60 2.66
CA ARG A 133 21.25 4.21 3.12
C ARG A 133 19.89 3.61 2.75
N VAL A 134 18.83 4.44 2.71
CA VAL A 134 17.49 4.00 2.28
C VAL A 134 17.47 3.81 0.77
N ASN A 135 18.04 4.75 0.00
CA ASN A 135 18.13 4.63 -1.45
C ASN A 135 18.94 3.40 -1.86
N ASP A 136 20.08 3.13 -1.18
CA ASP A 136 20.89 1.92 -1.45
C ASP A 136 20.08 0.64 -1.21
N ALA A 137 19.21 0.62 -0.18
CA ALA A 137 18.33 -0.53 0.09
C ALA A 137 17.18 -0.65 -0.92
N ILE A 138 16.66 0.48 -1.42
CA ILE A 138 15.68 0.50 -2.51
C ILE A 138 16.30 -0.10 -3.77
N ASP A 139 17.46 0.41 -4.21
CA ASP A 139 18.14 -0.07 -5.40
C ASP A 139 18.44 -1.57 -5.31
N TYR A 140 18.80 -2.04 -4.11
CA TYR A 140 19.02 -3.46 -3.87
C TYR A 140 17.74 -4.29 -4.05
N ALA A 141 16.63 -3.91 -3.42
CA ALA A 141 15.37 -4.65 -3.50
C ALA A 141 14.80 -4.64 -4.93
N GLU A 142 14.77 -3.48 -5.58
CA GLU A 142 14.30 -3.35 -6.96
C GLU A 142 15.15 -4.18 -7.93
N SER A 143 16.50 -4.15 -7.79
CA SER A 143 17.39 -4.93 -8.67
C SER A 143 17.22 -6.44 -8.54
N LYS A 144 16.90 -6.94 -7.34
CA LYS A 144 16.68 -8.37 -7.06
C LYS A 144 15.38 -8.92 -7.64
N THR A 145 14.42 -8.03 -7.89
CA THR A 145 13.07 -8.39 -8.31
C THR A 145 12.66 -7.79 -9.67
N ALA A 146 13.62 -7.19 -10.39
CA ALA A 146 13.38 -6.45 -11.63
C ALA A 146 12.72 -7.28 -12.75
N ASP A 147 13.05 -8.58 -12.82
CA ASP A 147 12.56 -9.49 -13.86
C ASP A 147 11.23 -10.18 -13.49
N TYR A 148 10.64 -9.84 -12.33
CA TYR A 148 9.38 -10.42 -11.86
C TYR A 148 8.19 -9.59 -12.32
N ASP A 149 7.05 -10.24 -12.64
CA ASP A 149 5.87 -9.58 -13.20
C ASP A 149 4.51 -10.22 -12.82
N ASP A 150 4.50 -11.35 -12.09
CA ASP A 150 3.25 -12.00 -11.67
C ASP A 150 2.49 -11.17 -10.63
N PHE A 151 3.25 -10.56 -9.69
CA PHE A 151 2.72 -9.65 -8.68
C PHE A 151 3.60 -8.40 -8.59
N VAL A 152 2.99 -7.26 -8.29
CA VAL A 152 3.71 -5.99 -8.07
C VAL A 152 3.37 -5.44 -6.70
N PHE A 153 4.39 -5.34 -5.85
CA PHE A 153 4.29 -4.73 -4.52
C PHE A 153 4.91 -3.34 -4.56
N THR A 154 4.07 -2.31 -4.47
CA THR A 154 4.51 -0.90 -4.50
C THR A 154 4.48 -0.28 -3.11
N VAL A 155 5.59 0.34 -2.70
CA VAL A 155 5.70 1.08 -1.45
C VAL A 155 5.91 2.56 -1.73
N CYS A 156 4.99 3.40 -1.25
CA CYS A 156 5.09 4.85 -1.36
C CYS A 156 5.94 5.41 -0.21
N LEU A 157 7.19 5.84 -0.53
CA LEU A 157 8.14 6.43 0.43
C LEU A 157 8.45 7.88 0.07
N ALA A 158 8.36 8.79 1.05
CA ALA A 158 8.45 10.23 0.82
C ALA A 158 7.54 10.66 -0.35
N TYR A 159 6.35 10.07 -0.41
CA TYR A 159 5.38 10.24 -1.49
C TYR A 159 4.33 11.28 -1.13
N GLY A 160 3.90 12.02 -2.14
CA GLY A 160 2.75 12.89 -2.10
C GLY A 160 2.20 13.06 -3.51
N SER A 161 0.89 12.84 -3.69
CA SER A 161 0.29 12.88 -5.03
C SER A 161 0.30 14.28 -5.65
N ARG A 162 0.24 15.34 -4.83
CA ARG A 162 0.35 16.71 -5.35
C ARG A 162 1.73 16.96 -5.96
N GLU A 163 2.79 16.51 -5.30
CA GLU A 163 4.16 16.60 -5.78
C GLU A 163 4.38 15.75 -7.03
N GLU A 164 3.80 14.55 -7.07
CA GLU A 164 3.79 13.69 -8.24
C GLU A 164 3.14 14.38 -9.45
N MET A 165 1.92 14.94 -9.27
CA MET A 165 1.23 15.68 -10.32
C MET A 165 2.01 16.89 -10.80
N ILE A 166 2.64 17.67 -9.90
CA ILE A 166 3.51 18.79 -10.29
C ILE A 166 4.68 18.30 -11.14
N THR A 167 5.30 17.16 -10.79
CA THR A 167 6.39 16.56 -11.58
C THR A 167 5.90 16.15 -12.97
N ALA A 168 4.72 15.54 -13.07
CA ALA A 168 4.11 15.18 -14.35
C ALA A 168 3.83 16.42 -15.22
N ILE A 169 3.24 17.48 -14.63
CA ILE A 169 2.99 18.76 -15.31
C ILE A 169 4.29 19.39 -15.82
N GLN A 170 5.34 19.40 -14.99
CA GLN A 170 6.68 19.92 -15.40
C GLN A 170 7.28 19.12 -16.55
N THR A 171 7.10 17.80 -16.57
CA THR A 171 7.54 16.95 -17.67
C THR A 171 6.77 17.27 -18.95
N ILE A 172 5.45 17.36 -18.89
CA ILE A 172 4.60 17.77 -20.01
C ILE A 172 5.03 19.13 -20.58
N ALA A 173 5.27 20.12 -19.69
CA ALA A 173 5.69 21.44 -20.13
C ALA A 173 7.07 21.42 -20.84
N LYS A 174 8.00 20.57 -20.41
CA LYS A 174 9.30 20.38 -21.07
C LYS A 174 9.14 19.71 -22.43
N ASP A 175 8.34 18.65 -22.52
CA ASP A 175 8.08 17.93 -23.78
C ASP A 175 7.41 18.85 -24.80
N TYR A 176 6.46 19.67 -24.34
CA TYR A 176 5.81 20.68 -25.19
C TYR A 176 6.81 21.75 -25.67
N ALA A 177 7.65 22.28 -24.79
CA ALA A 177 8.67 23.27 -25.15
C ALA A 177 9.74 22.71 -26.09
N ALA A 178 10.02 21.40 -26.02
CA ALA A 178 10.93 20.70 -26.93
C ALA A 178 10.27 20.38 -28.30
N GLY A 179 8.96 20.48 -28.40
CA GLY A 179 8.19 20.11 -29.59
C GLY A 179 7.90 18.62 -29.73
N ASP A 180 8.09 17.87 -28.66
CA ASP A 180 7.87 16.40 -28.63
C ASP A 180 6.37 16.07 -28.57
N ILE A 181 5.54 16.99 -28.02
CA ILE A 181 4.09 16.90 -27.96
C ILE A 181 3.44 18.23 -28.34
N SER A 182 2.21 18.19 -28.84
CA SER A 182 1.35 19.36 -29.09
C SER A 182 0.37 19.59 -27.92
N LEU A 183 -0.34 20.73 -27.91
CA LEU A 183 -1.40 20.97 -26.91
C LEU A 183 -2.53 19.95 -27.01
N ASP A 184 -2.84 19.48 -28.22
CA ASP A 184 -3.92 18.51 -28.46
C ASP A 184 -3.57 17.10 -27.94
N ASP A 185 -2.27 16.81 -27.72
CA ASP A 185 -1.78 15.56 -27.14
C ASP A 185 -1.84 15.55 -25.60
N ILE A 186 -2.19 16.69 -24.97
CA ILE A 186 -2.27 16.78 -23.50
C ILE A 186 -3.66 16.37 -23.04
N ASP A 187 -3.84 15.08 -22.83
CA ASP A 187 -5.05 14.45 -22.33
C ASP A 187 -4.80 13.70 -20.99
N GLN A 188 -5.78 12.94 -20.52
CA GLN A 188 -5.66 12.14 -19.28
C GLN A 188 -4.56 11.08 -19.41
N GLU A 189 -4.41 10.48 -20.58
CA GLU A 189 -3.40 9.46 -20.83
C GLU A 189 -2.00 10.07 -20.80
N ALA A 190 -1.81 11.24 -21.38
CA ALA A 190 -0.54 11.97 -21.35
C ALA A 190 -0.12 12.32 -19.91
N VAL A 191 -1.06 12.65 -19.03
CA VAL A 191 -0.80 12.85 -17.59
C VAL A 191 -0.45 11.54 -16.93
N SER A 192 -1.29 10.51 -17.08
CA SER A 192 -1.11 9.19 -16.43
C SER A 192 0.24 8.57 -16.76
N LYS A 193 0.70 8.66 -18.02
CA LYS A 193 2.02 8.17 -18.45
C LYS A 193 3.23 8.87 -17.81
N ARG A 194 3.02 9.98 -17.12
CA ARG A 194 4.09 10.76 -16.47
C ARG A 194 4.00 10.75 -14.94
N LEU A 195 3.02 10.02 -14.40
CA LEU A 195 2.95 9.72 -12.98
C LEU A 195 3.94 8.60 -12.61
N TYR A 196 4.28 8.49 -11.33
CA TYR A 196 5.12 7.39 -10.82
C TYR A 196 4.46 6.02 -10.99
N THR A 197 3.16 6.00 -11.26
CA THR A 197 2.31 4.82 -11.45
C THR A 197 2.00 4.53 -12.92
N ALA A 198 2.75 5.08 -13.87
CA ALA A 198 2.49 5.01 -15.31
C ALA A 198 2.22 3.58 -15.84
N ASP A 199 2.91 2.59 -15.27
CA ASP A 199 2.81 1.18 -15.67
C ASP A 199 1.89 0.35 -14.77
N MET A 200 1.08 1.01 -13.94
CA MET A 200 0.21 0.34 -12.96
C MET A 200 -1.26 0.65 -13.27
N PRO A 201 -2.18 -0.30 -13.06
CA PRO A 201 -3.60 0.00 -13.08
C PRO A 201 -3.97 0.90 -11.88
N ASP A 202 -5.05 1.67 -12.02
CA ASP A 202 -5.62 2.41 -10.90
C ASP A 202 -6.11 1.45 -9.79
N PRO A 203 -6.09 1.83 -8.50
CA PRO A 203 -6.59 0.97 -7.44
C PRO A 203 -8.10 0.81 -7.50
N ASP A 204 -8.57 -0.45 -7.39
CA ASP A 204 -9.99 -0.77 -7.26
C ASP A 204 -10.50 -0.43 -5.86
N LEU A 205 -9.70 -0.77 -4.85
CA LEU A 205 -10.04 -0.64 -3.44
C LEU A 205 -8.91 0.04 -2.67
N VAL A 206 -9.24 1.11 -1.97
CA VAL A 206 -8.33 1.80 -1.04
C VAL A 206 -8.82 1.63 0.38
N ILE A 207 -8.01 1.00 1.23
CA ILE A 207 -8.31 0.80 2.65
C ILE A 207 -7.51 1.81 3.47
N ARG A 208 -8.16 2.49 4.42
CA ARG A 208 -7.47 3.24 5.46
C ARG A 208 -7.83 2.75 6.84
N THR A 209 -6.80 2.45 7.63
CA THR A 209 -6.94 2.02 9.03
C THR A 209 -7.02 3.21 9.99
N SER A 210 -7.46 2.97 11.24
CA SER A 210 -7.44 3.88 12.39
C SER A 210 -8.55 4.94 12.47
N GLY A 211 -9.65 4.80 11.72
CA GLY A 211 -10.85 5.64 11.85
C GLY A 211 -10.73 7.05 11.25
N GLU A 212 -9.67 7.31 10.47
CA GLU A 212 -9.49 8.60 9.82
C GLU A 212 -10.08 8.57 8.40
N GLU A 213 -11.09 9.38 8.15
CA GLU A 213 -11.82 9.44 6.88
C GLU A 213 -11.27 10.52 5.95
N ARG A 214 -9.99 10.43 5.61
CA ARG A 214 -9.28 11.29 4.66
C ARG A 214 -8.22 10.49 3.91
N ILE A 215 -7.78 10.97 2.75
CA ILE A 215 -6.82 10.25 1.89
C ILE A 215 -5.38 10.77 2.02
N SER A 216 -5.17 11.90 2.68
CA SER A 216 -3.86 12.44 3.08
C SER A 216 -2.85 12.50 1.94
N ASN A 217 -3.22 13.08 0.79
CA ASN A 217 -2.35 13.25 -0.38
C ASN A 217 -1.83 11.93 -0.99
N PHE A 218 -2.60 10.83 -0.81
CA PHE A 218 -2.28 9.51 -1.37
C PHE A 218 -3.01 9.29 -2.69
N LEU A 219 -2.31 8.96 -3.76
CA LEU A 219 -2.79 8.52 -5.08
C LEU A 219 -4.01 9.31 -5.62
N LEU A 220 -4.01 10.68 -5.50
CA LEU A 220 -5.20 11.51 -5.82
C LEU A 220 -5.71 11.33 -7.24
N TRP A 221 -4.82 11.20 -8.21
CA TRP A 221 -5.17 10.98 -9.61
C TRP A 221 -5.73 9.58 -9.81
N GLN A 222 -5.02 8.60 -9.31
CA GLN A 222 -5.26 7.18 -9.57
C GLN A 222 -6.52 6.66 -8.86
N MET A 223 -6.90 7.28 -7.72
CA MET A 223 -8.04 6.81 -6.95
C MET A 223 -9.36 7.52 -7.26
N ALA A 224 -9.43 8.23 -8.40
CA ALA A 224 -10.62 8.99 -8.79
C ALA A 224 -11.91 8.14 -8.86
N TYR A 225 -11.77 6.86 -9.18
CA TYR A 225 -12.88 5.90 -9.26
C TYR A 225 -12.74 4.72 -8.29
N SER A 226 -11.77 4.77 -7.37
CA SER A 226 -11.58 3.70 -6.38
C SER A 226 -12.68 3.68 -5.34
N GLU A 227 -13.06 2.48 -4.89
CA GLU A 227 -13.87 2.32 -3.69
C GLU A 227 -13.02 2.57 -2.44
N LEU A 228 -13.55 3.38 -1.52
CA LEU A 228 -12.87 3.71 -0.26
C LEU A 228 -13.50 2.92 0.89
N TYR A 229 -12.63 2.27 1.68
CA TYR A 229 -13.01 1.56 2.90
C TYR A 229 -12.24 2.09 4.10
N PHE A 230 -12.94 2.68 5.07
CA PHE A 230 -12.38 3.18 6.32
C PHE A 230 -12.70 2.20 7.46
N THR A 231 -11.71 1.92 8.31
CA THR A 231 -11.88 1.06 9.49
C THR A 231 -11.24 1.68 10.73
N ASP A 232 -11.89 1.54 11.88
CA ASP A 232 -11.37 2.02 13.18
C ASP A 232 -10.18 1.21 13.70
N VAL A 233 -9.91 0.06 13.11
CA VAL A 233 -8.81 -0.82 13.52
C VAL A 233 -7.47 -0.14 13.23
N PHE A 234 -6.59 -0.06 14.24
CA PHE A 234 -5.22 0.41 14.01
C PHE A 234 -4.42 -0.57 13.17
N TRP A 235 -3.53 -0.06 12.32
CA TRP A 235 -2.72 -0.91 11.44
C TRP A 235 -2.06 -2.10 12.14
N PRO A 236 -1.36 -1.97 13.29
CA PRO A 236 -0.77 -3.12 13.98
C PRO A 236 -1.77 -4.20 14.40
N SER A 237 -3.05 -3.82 14.60
CA SER A 237 -4.14 -4.74 15.00
C SER A 237 -4.95 -5.27 13.81
N PHE A 238 -4.67 -4.80 12.58
CA PHE A 238 -5.40 -5.21 11.39
C PHE A 238 -5.27 -6.73 11.17
N ALA A 239 -6.38 -7.41 10.95
CA ALA A 239 -6.45 -8.86 10.83
C ALA A 239 -6.97 -9.28 9.44
N LYS A 240 -6.72 -10.53 9.04
CA LYS A 240 -7.19 -11.08 7.76
C LYS A 240 -8.69 -10.92 7.58
N LYS A 241 -9.47 -11.14 8.62
CA LYS A 241 -10.92 -10.91 8.62
C LYS A 241 -11.31 -9.48 8.26
N ASP A 242 -10.48 -8.48 8.60
CA ASP A 242 -10.78 -7.07 8.31
C ASP A 242 -10.49 -6.76 6.83
N LEU A 243 -9.43 -7.34 6.26
CA LEU A 243 -9.16 -7.32 4.83
C LEU A 243 -10.29 -7.99 4.04
N LEU A 244 -10.70 -9.19 4.43
CA LEU A 244 -11.78 -9.93 3.76
C LEU A 244 -13.13 -9.17 3.82
N LYS A 245 -13.44 -8.48 4.92
CA LYS A 245 -14.62 -7.62 5.02
C LYS A 245 -14.55 -6.43 4.07
N ALA A 246 -13.38 -5.79 3.96
CA ALA A 246 -13.20 -4.67 3.04
C ALA A 246 -13.40 -5.11 1.58
N ILE A 247 -12.79 -6.23 1.18
CA ILE A 247 -12.95 -6.80 -0.17
C ILE A 247 -14.41 -7.19 -0.43
N ARG A 248 -15.06 -7.87 0.52
CA ARG A 248 -16.48 -8.21 0.39
C ARG A 248 -17.35 -6.96 0.21
N THR A 249 -17.08 -5.89 0.97
CA THR A 249 -17.83 -4.63 0.84
C THR A 249 -17.67 -4.02 -0.57
N TYR A 250 -16.45 -4.05 -1.12
CA TYR A 250 -16.18 -3.66 -2.50
C TYR A 250 -17.01 -4.50 -3.49
N GLN A 251 -16.98 -5.82 -3.35
CA GLN A 251 -17.71 -6.76 -4.20
C GLN A 251 -19.24 -6.55 -4.14
N GLU A 252 -19.78 -6.24 -2.96
CA GLU A 252 -21.20 -5.94 -2.76
C GLU A 252 -21.61 -4.58 -3.41
N ARG A 253 -20.71 -3.59 -3.43
CA ARG A 253 -20.96 -2.29 -4.06
C ARG A 253 -20.87 -2.35 -5.58
N GLY A 254 -19.90 -3.10 -6.13
CA GLY A 254 -19.75 -3.28 -7.57
C GLY A 254 -20.98 -3.85 -8.27
N ARG A 255 -21.84 -4.58 -7.54
CA ARG A 255 -23.15 -5.04 -8.05
C ARG A 255 -24.13 -3.90 -8.35
N ARG A 256 -23.92 -2.70 -7.80
CA ARG A 256 -24.85 -1.55 -7.95
C ARG A 256 -24.50 -0.65 -9.13
N TYR A 257 -23.32 -0.79 -9.71
CA TYR A 257 -22.89 0.01 -10.88
C TYR A 257 -23.23 -0.64 -12.22
N GLY A 258 -23.80 -1.85 -12.22
CA GLY A 258 -24.16 -2.61 -13.42
C GLY A 258 -25.68 -2.79 -13.63
N GLU A 259 -26.54 -2.18 -12.77
CA GLU A 259 -27.99 -2.22 -12.92
C GLU A 259 -28.56 -0.84 -13.31
#